data_ae9e2d5c01516f98c52aa69759a50aff
#
_entry.id   ae9e2d5c01516f98c52aa69759a50aff
#
_cell.length_a   1.000
_cell.length_b   1.000
_cell.length_c   1.000
_cell.angle_alpha   90.00
_cell.angle_beta   90.00
_cell.angle_gamma   90.00
#
_symmetry.space_group_name_H-M   'P 1'
#
loop_
_entity.id
_entity.type
_entity.pdbx_description
1 polymer ?
#
loop_
_entity_poly.entity_id
_entity_poly.type
_entity_poly.pdbx_seq_one_letter_code
_entity_poly.pdbx_strand_id
1 'polypeptide(L)' 'MNIQSPQYQQAKDHLEDPQTLMLDAPEVAVLLGISRPHCYQTILETGSIAGLPILRVGKRIKIPAAPVRALLGISQQAS' A
#
# COMPACT_ATOMS: atom_id res chain seq x y z
N MET A 1 -14.43 2.67 -18.46
CA MET A 1 -13.78 2.72 -18.37
C MET A 1 -12.93 2.61 -17.53
N ASN A 2 -12.43 2.35 -17.20
CA ASN A 2 -11.75 2.25 -16.52
C ASN A 2 -10.68 2.44 -16.51
N ILE A 3 -10.28 2.90 -16.33
CA ILE A 3 -9.18 3.26 -16.57
C ILE A 3 -8.35 3.38 -15.48
N GLN A 4 -7.23 2.86 -15.40
CA GLN A 4 -6.32 2.96 -14.35
C GLN A 4 -5.67 4.30 -14.41
N SER A 5 -5.71 5.03 -13.31
CA SER A 5 -5.04 6.30 -13.26
C SER A 5 -3.53 6.08 -13.30
N PRO A 6 -2.75 7.09 -13.70
CA PRO A 6 -1.30 6.98 -13.63
C PRO A 6 -0.80 6.67 -12.23
N GLN A 7 -1.47 7.22 -11.22
CA GLN A 7 -1.07 6.95 -9.85
C GLN A 7 -1.23 5.49 -9.48
N TYR A 8 -2.33 4.89 -9.92
CA TYR A 8 -2.57 3.48 -9.64
C TYR A 8 -1.51 2.62 -10.33
N GLN A 9 -1.22 2.92 -11.59
CA GLN A 9 -0.23 2.15 -12.32
C GLN A 9 1.14 2.26 -11.68
N GLN A 10 1.52 3.45 -11.25
CA GLN A 10 2.80 3.65 -10.60
C GLN A 10 2.88 2.89 -9.29
N ALA A 11 1.81 2.94 -8.51
CA ALA A 11 1.79 2.23 -7.23
C ALA A 11 1.86 0.72 -7.45
N LYS A 12 1.15 0.25 -8.46
CA LYS A 12 1.16 -1.18 -8.77
C LYS A 12 2.53 -1.63 -9.22
N ASP A 13 3.17 -0.86 -10.11
CA ASP A 13 4.50 -1.18 -10.58
C ASP A 13 5.49 -1.22 -9.44
N HIS A 14 5.39 -0.26 -8.54
CA HIS A 14 6.27 -0.21 -7.37
C HIS A 14 6.05 -1.44 -6.48
N LEU A 15 4.80 -1.78 -6.27
CA LEU A 15 4.47 -2.94 -5.45
C LEU A 15 4.97 -4.24 -6.05
N GLU A 16 4.91 -4.36 -7.38
CA GLU A 16 5.32 -5.58 -8.05
C GLU A 16 6.82 -5.73 -8.17
N ASP A 17 7.56 -4.66 -7.95
CA ASP A 17 9.01 -4.72 -7.99
C ASP A 17 9.49 -5.53 -6.78
N PRO A 18 10.17 -6.66 -7.00
CA PRO A 18 10.60 -7.51 -5.89
C PRO A 18 11.59 -6.83 -4.94
N GLN A 19 12.21 -5.75 -5.36
CA GLN A 19 13.13 -5.04 -4.50
C GLN A 19 12.44 -4.02 -3.60
N THR A 20 11.16 -3.75 -3.83
CA THR A 20 10.42 -2.83 -3.00
C THR A 20 10.08 -3.52 -1.68
N LEU A 21 10.57 -2.97 -0.59
CA LEU A 21 10.32 -3.53 0.72
C LEU A 21 9.25 -2.78 1.50
N MET A 22 9.12 -1.49 1.26
CA MET A 22 8.18 -0.64 1.98
C MET A 22 7.42 0.24 1.03
N LEU A 23 6.20 0.56 1.41
CA LEU A 23 5.35 1.47 0.64
C LEU A 23 4.94 2.63 1.53
N ASP A 24 4.64 3.76 0.92
CA ASP A 24 4.10 4.90 1.64
C ASP A 24 2.59 4.76 1.75
N ALA A 25 2.02 5.40 2.78
CA ALA A 25 0.57 5.34 2.98
C ALA A 25 -0.22 5.82 1.75
N PRO A 26 0.18 6.91 1.07
CA PRO A 26 -0.57 7.30 -0.13
C PRO A 26 -0.60 6.24 -1.22
N GLU A 27 0.51 5.50 -1.37
CA GLU A 27 0.53 4.42 -2.35
C GLU A 27 -0.45 3.32 -1.98
N VAL A 28 -0.50 2.97 -0.70
CA VAL A 28 -1.41 1.94 -0.26
C VAL A 28 -2.86 2.39 -0.42
N ALA A 29 -3.14 3.68 -0.16
CA ALA A 29 -4.48 4.20 -0.37
C ALA A 29 -4.91 4.03 -1.83
N VAL A 30 -4.01 4.34 -2.76
CA VAL A 30 -4.30 4.19 -4.19
C VAL A 30 -4.56 2.72 -4.51
N LEU A 31 -3.72 1.83 -3.99
CA LEU A 31 -3.87 0.41 -4.27
C LEU A 31 -5.15 -0.17 -3.70
N LEU A 32 -5.59 0.35 -2.56
CA LEU A 32 -6.81 -0.13 -1.94
C LEU A 32 -8.06 0.56 -2.47
N GLY A 33 -7.87 1.60 -3.28
CA GLY A 33 -9.02 2.31 -3.84
C GLY A 33 -9.72 3.22 -2.85
N ILE A 34 -9.02 3.70 -1.84
CA ILE A 34 -9.60 4.61 -0.85
C ILE A 34 -8.88 5.94 -0.92
N SER A 35 -9.51 6.97 -0.36
CA SER A 35 -8.89 8.28 -0.35
C SER A 35 -7.75 8.35 0.64
N ARG A 36 -6.81 9.26 0.42
CA ARG A 36 -5.71 9.47 1.35
C ARG A 36 -6.21 9.86 2.74
N PRO A 37 -7.14 10.82 2.86
CA PRO A 37 -7.63 11.17 4.19
C PRO A 37 -8.24 9.98 4.91
N HIS A 38 -8.98 9.14 4.20
CA HIS A 38 -9.58 7.98 4.81
C HIS A 38 -8.51 6.99 5.29
N CYS A 39 -7.49 6.80 4.48
CA CYS A 39 -6.41 5.90 4.83
C CYS A 39 -5.69 6.37 6.09
N TYR A 40 -5.30 7.65 6.12
CA TYR A 40 -4.61 8.20 7.28
C TYR A 40 -5.49 8.18 8.51
N GLN A 41 -6.76 8.53 8.36
CA GLN A 41 -7.67 8.53 9.48
C GLN A 41 -7.78 7.14 10.10
N THR A 42 -7.94 6.14 9.24
CA THR A 42 -8.05 4.77 9.72
C THR A 42 -6.78 4.33 10.44
N ILE A 43 -5.63 4.67 9.91
CA ILE A 43 -4.36 4.31 10.54
C ILE A 43 -4.24 4.98 11.90
N LEU A 44 -4.62 6.26 11.99
CA LEU A 44 -4.52 6.97 13.25
C LEU A 44 -5.49 6.42 14.29
N GLU A 45 -6.65 5.98 13.86
CA GLU A 45 -7.67 5.49 14.79
C GLU A 45 -7.45 4.06 15.24
N THR A 46 -6.97 3.22 14.33
CA THR A 46 -6.90 1.79 14.62
C THR A 46 -5.49 1.24 14.68
N GLY A 47 -4.51 1.98 14.17
CA GLY A 47 -3.14 1.51 14.13
C GLY A 47 -2.84 0.58 12.97
N SER A 48 -3.78 0.41 12.07
CA SER A 48 -3.57 -0.45 10.91
C SER A 48 -4.48 -0.03 9.78
N ILE A 49 -4.30 -0.62 8.63
CA ILE A 49 -5.17 -0.39 7.49
C ILE A 49 -5.35 -1.72 6.80
N ALA A 50 -6.60 -2.13 6.66
CA ALA A 50 -6.96 -3.40 5.99
C ALA A 50 -6.21 -4.60 6.59
N GLY A 51 -5.94 -4.55 7.90
CA GLY A 51 -5.22 -5.63 8.55
C GLY A 51 -3.73 -5.63 8.30
N LEU A 52 -3.21 -4.62 7.61
CA LEU A 52 -1.79 -4.54 7.30
C LEU A 52 -1.02 -3.94 8.46
N PRO A 53 0.19 -4.43 8.72
CA PRO A 53 1.01 -3.82 9.75
C PRO A 53 1.50 -2.45 9.31
N ILE A 54 1.67 -1.57 10.29
CA ILE A 54 2.11 -0.20 10.03
C ILE A 54 3.40 0.04 10.77
N LEU A 55 4.35 0.66 10.10
CA LEU A 55 5.60 1.05 10.73
C LEU A 55 5.67 2.57 10.71
N ARG A 56 5.87 3.17 11.88
CA ARG A 56 6.03 4.60 11.96
C ARG A 56 7.49 4.94 12.08
N VAL A 57 7.94 5.84 11.23
CA VAL A 57 9.31 6.33 11.26
C VAL A 57 9.23 7.83 11.33
N GLY A 58 9.36 8.39 12.53
CA GLY A 58 9.14 9.81 12.73
C GLY A 58 7.71 10.17 12.41
N LYS A 59 7.53 11.08 11.48
CA LYS A 59 6.19 11.48 11.05
C LYS A 59 5.70 10.69 9.84
N ARG A 60 6.52 9.78 9.36
CA ARG A 60 6.15 9.03 8.17
C ARG A 60 5.55 7.70 8.55
N ILE A 61 4.62 7.25 7.73
CA ILE A 61 3.99 5.97 7.90
C ILE A 61 4.40 5.11 6.73
N LYS A 62 5.00 3.96 7.04
CA LYS A 62 5.44 3.01 6.04
C LYS A 62 4.70 1.70 6.24
N ILE A 63 4.44 1.02 5.15
CA ILE A 63 3.71 -0.23 5.18
C ILE A 63 4.55 -1.27 4.44
N PRO A 64 4.87 -2.40 5.06
CA PRO A 64 5.66 -3.42 4.36
C PRO A 64 4.96 -3.89 3.09
N ALA A 65 5.73 -4.06 2.04
CA ALA A 65 5.17 -4.42 0.74
C ALA A 65 4.69 -5.85 0.69
N ALA A 66 5.38 -6.78 1.37
CA ALA A 66 5.01 -8.19 1.29
C ALA A 66 3.58 -8.46 1.75
N PRO A 67 3.12 -7.94 2.91
CA PRO A 67 1.73 -8.14 3.29
C PRO A 67 0.75 -7.52 2.30
N VAL A 68 1.12 -6.40 1.67
CA VAL A 68 0.25 -5.78 0.69
C VAL A 68 0.10 -6.66 -0.53
N ARG A 69 1.21 -7.26 -0.99
CA ARG A 69 1.14 -8.20 -2.10
C ARG A 69 0.22 -9.36 -1.78
N ALA A 70 0.35 -9.89 -0.57
CA ALA A 70 -0.49 -11.02 -0.16
C ALA A 70 -1.96 -10.61 -0.12
N LEU A 71 -2.23 -9.44 0.42
CA LEU A 71 -3.61 -8.96 0.52
C LEU A 71 -4.25 -8.81 -0.86
N LEU A 72 -3.48 -8.28 -1.82
CA LEU A 72 -4.01 -8.02 -3.14
C LEU A 72 -3.89 -9.21 -4.09
N GLY A 73 -3.34 -10.31 -3.60
CA GLY A 73 -3.23 -11.52 -4.42
C GLY A 73 -2.13 -11.47 -5.45
N ILE A 74 -1.16 -10.59 -5.28
CA ILE A 74 -0.05 -10.48 -6.22
C ILE A 74 1.03 -11.46 -5.82
N SER A 75 1.29 -12.42 -6.68
CA SER A 75 2.26 -13.44 -6.40
C SER A 75 3.66 -12.92 -6.57
N GLN A 76 4.53 -13.25 -5.65
CA GLN A 76 5.85 -12.87 -5.79
C GLN A 76 6.57 -13.82 -6.56
N GLN A 77 6.26 -14.74 -7.04
CA GLN A 77 6.83 -15.58 -7.80
C GLN A 77 7.99 -15.98 -7.57
N ALA A 78 8.35 -16.15 -6.80
CA ALA A 78 9.52 -16.37 -6.59
C ALA A 78 9.79 -17.53 -7.04
N SER A 79 9.46 -18.00 -7.33
CA SER A 79 9.93 -19.08 -7.78
C SER A 79 10.03 -19.53 -8.26
#